data_a712d3a5f66daf79dc30774fe490cd1f
#
_entry.id   a712d3a5f66daf79dc30774fe490cd1f
#
_cell.length_a   1.000
_cell.length_b   1.000
_cell.length_c   1.000
_cell.angle_alpha   90.00
_cell.angle_beta   90.00
_cell.angle_gamma   90.00
#
_symmetry.space_group_name_H-M   'P 1'
#
loop_
_entity.id
_entity.type
_entity.pdbx_description
1 polymer ?
#
loop_
_entity_poly.entity_id
_entity_poly.type
_entity_poly.pdbx_seq_one_letter_code
_entity_poly.pdbx_strand_id
1 'polypeptide(L)'
;ASDVYKRQNIPIIYGTLDPNSDTQYVRIGKAYLGQEGPNGGLNNPDSLYYSDLIVQLQAFKENGDLFWTKAFNETTDIPKDSGLFTTQGHRLYKIVIPDFTSNEKRLDWSYKILLKTDSNSPSFASAETPMVKEFRIKRPNFQGTQRFSFTSSKGAEIQFYQAINARIYQGYVDFLYMEMPEGSQMDSTRHSVRYNLPYTIG
;
A
#
# COMPACT_ATOMS: atom_id res chain seq x y z
N ALA A 1 -19.98 -28.41 -30.03
CA ALA A 1 -20.10 -28.25 -28.60
C ALA A 1 -19.49 -26.91 -28.23
N SER A 2 -20.34 -25.93 -27.96
CA SER A 2 -19.93 -24.60 -27.52
C SER A 2 -19.47 -24.72 -26.07
N ASP A 3 -18.18 -24.66 -25.83
CA ASP A 3 -17.64 -24.45 -24.51
C ASP A 3 -18.09 -23.04 -24.07
N VAL A 4 -19.17 -23.00 -23.34
CA VAL A 4 -19.59 -21.84 -22.59
C VAL A 4 -18.50 -21.65 -21.52
N TYR A 5 -17.55 -20.76 -21.76
CA TYR A 5 -16.62 -20.31 -20.75
C TYR A 5 -17.46 -19.82 -19.56
N LYS A 6 -17.56 -20.67 -18.53
CA LYS A 6 -18.17 -20.27 -17.26
C LYS A 6 -17.40 -19.03 -16.80
N ARG A 7 -18.10 -17.91 -16.69
CA ARG A 7 -17.54 -16.68 -16.12
C ARG A 7 -16.94 -17.03 -14.77
N GLN A 8 -15.64 -17.12 -14.69
CA GLN A 8 -14.97 -17.33 -13.41
C GLN A 8 -14.91 -15.97 -12.72
N ASN A 9 -15.54 -15.88 -11.56
CA ASN A 9 -15.41 -14.72 -10.68
C ASN A 9 -14.01 -14.73 -10.06
N ILE A 10 -13.01 -14.32 -10.84
CA ILE A 10 -11.61 -14.26 -10.36
C ILE A 10 -11.48 -13.04 -9.46
N PRO A 11 -11.15 -13.21 -8.17
CA PRO A 11 -10.95 -12.08 -7.27
C PRO A 11 -9.64 -11.37 -7.57
N ILE A 12 -9.69 -10.04 -7.51
CA ILE A 12 -8.53 -9.17 -7.51
C ILE A 12 -8.40 -8.57 -6.12
N ILE A 13 -7.34 -8.92 -5.41
CA ILE A 13 -7.03 -8.39 -4.08
C ILE A 13 -5.96 -7.32 -4.25
N TYR A 14 -6.28 -6.09 -3.86
CA TYR A 14 -5.36 -4.97 -3.90
C TYR A 14 -5.30 -4.29 -2.53
N GLY A 15 -4.12 -4.29 -1.92
CA GLY A 15 -3.89 -3.67 -0.63
C GLY A 15 -2.43 -3.74 -0.24
N THR A 16 -2.06 -2.87 0.67
CA THR A 16 -0.75 -2.85 1.32
C THR A 16 -0.95 -2.84 2.82
N LEU A 17 -0.04 -3.48 3.55
CA LEU A 17 0.02 -3.37 5.01
C LEU A 17 1.02 -2.28 5.35
N ASP A 18 0.52 -1.18 5.94
CA ASP A 18 1.34 -0.07 6.40
C ASP A 18 1.77 -0.31 7.85
N PRO A 19 3.06 -0.52 8.13
CA PRO A 19 3.53 -0.72 9.51
C PRO A 19 3.40 0.54 10.38
N ASN A 20 3.16 1.70 9.79
CA ASN A 20 3.02 2.98 10.48
C ASN A 20 1.57 3.38 10.74
N SER A 21 0.61 2.49 10.47
CA SER A 21 -0.81 2.74 10.70
C SER A 21 -1.47 1.54 11.38
N ASP A 22 -2.27 1.79 12.42
CA ASP A 22 -3.11 0.76 13.03
C ASP A 22 -4.32 0.42 12.17
N THR A 23 -4.63 1.26 11.19
CA THR A 23 -5.74 1.05 10.26
C THR A 23 -5.22 0.58 8.91
N GLN A 24 -5.72 -0.59 8.48
CA GLN A 24 -5.33 -1.19 7.21
C GLN A 24 -6.54 -1.25 6.27
N TYR A 25 -6.28 -1.07 4.98
CA TYR A 25 -7.29 -1.08 3.94
C TYR A 25 -6.97 -2.09 2.85
N VAL A 26 -8.01 -2.73 2.32
CA VAL A 26 -7.90 -3.59 1.15
C VAL A 26 -9.09 -3.38 0.23
N ARG A 27 -8.82 -3.35 -1.07
CA ARG A 27 -9.85 -3.35 -2.11
C ARG A 27 -9.94 -4.75 -2.70
N ILE A 28 -11.18 -5.24 -2.84
CA ILE A 28 -11.43 -6.53 -3.46
C ILE A 28 -12.42 -6.32 -4.58
N GLY A 29 -12.01 -6.70 -5.77
CA GLY A 29 -12.80 -6.62 -6.98
C GLY A 29 -12.88 -7.96 -7.69
N LYS A 30 -13.65 -7.98 -8.78
CA LYS A 30 -13.72 -9.08 -9.73
C LYS A 30 -12.94 -8.74 -10.99
N ALA A 31 -12.21 -9.70 -11.54
CA ALA A 31 -11.71 -9.58 -12.90
C ALA A 31 -12.89 -9.54 -13.87
N TYR A 32 -12.98 -8.46 -14.62
CA TYR A 32 -14.07 -8.26 -15.57
C TYR A 32 -13.64 -8.63 -16.97
N LEU A 33 -14.38 -9.55 -17.59
CA LEU A 33 -14.31 -9.86 -19.02
C LEU A 33 -15.61 -9.34 -19.66
N GLY A 34 -15.56 -8.16 -20.26
CA GLY A 34 -16.71 -7.58 -20.96
C GLY A 34 -17.14 -8.40 -22.16
N GLN A 35 -18.43 -8.70 -22.25
CA GLN A 35 -19.01 -9.29 -23.47
C GLN A 35 -19.24 -8.26 -24.58
N GLU A 36 -19.27 -6.97 -24.24
CA GLU A 36 -19.64 -5.87 -25.15
C GLU A 36 -18.44 -4.94 -25.47
N GLY A 37 -17.21 -5.48 -25.43
CA GLY A 37 -16.01 -4.69 -25.63
C GLY A 37 -15.47 -4.05 -24.32
N PRO A 38 -14.38 -3.29 -24.41
CA PRO A 38 -13.64 -2.81 -23.24
C PRO A 38 -14.44 -1.86 -22.32
N ASN A 39 -15.56 -1.31 -22.78
CA ASN A 39 -16.40 -0.38 -22.03
C ASN A 39 -17.71 -0.98 -21.50
N GLY A 40 -18.08 -2.20 -21.91
CA GLY A 40 -19.30 -2.85 -21.46
C GLY A 40 -19.20 -3.30 -20.00
N GLY A 41 -20.09 -2.83 -19.14
CA GLY A 41 -20.16 -3.23 -17.73
C GLY A 41 -19.20 -2.56 -16.76
N LEU A 42 -18.32 -1.64 -17.20
CA LEU A 42 -17.47 -0.84 -16.34
C LEU A 42 -18.26 0.07 -15.39
N ASN A 43 -19.52 0.33 -15.74
CA ASN A 43 -20.45 1.14 -14.96
C ASN A 43 -21.39 0.31 -14.07
N ASN A 44 -21.29 -1.03 -14.11
CA ASN A 44 -22.12 -1.90 -13.29
C ASN A 44 -21.32 -2.38 -12.04
N PRO A 45 -21.67 -1.93 -10.84
CA PRO A 45 -20.99 -2.34 -9.61
C PRO A 45 -21.01 -3.85 -9.38
N ASP A 46 -22.09 -4.54 -9.73
CA ASP A 46 -22.23 -5.99 -9.52
C ASP A 46 -21.28 -6.81 -10.38
N SER A 47 -20.83 -6.23 -11.49
CA SER A 47 -19.79 -6.83 -12.34
C SER A 47 -18.39 -6.66 -11.79
N LEU A 48 -18.17 -5.66 -10.93
CA LEU A 48 -16.87 -5.26 -10.42
C LEU A 48 -16.63 -5.69 -8.97
N TYR A 49 -17.70 -5.83 -8.17
CA TYR A 49 -17.59 -6.11 -6.73
C TYR A 49 -18.44 -7.33 -6.34
N TYR A 50 -18.09 -7.91 -5.18
CA TYR A 50 -18.87 -8.99 -4.57
C TYR A 50 -19.98 -8.38 -3.71
N SER A 51 -21.18 -8.97 -3.71
CA SER A 51 -22.29 -8.50 -2.89
C SER A 51 -22.10 -8.82 -1.41
N ASP A 52 -21.64 -10.05 -1.13
CA ASP A 52 -21.52 -10.56 0.24
C ASP A 52 -20.16 -11.25 0.36
N LEU A 53 -19.23 -10.58 1.01
CA LEU A 53 -17.86 -11.06 1.13
C LEU A 53 -17.40 -10.94 2.57
N ILE A 54 -16.96 -12.05 3.13
CA ILE A 54 -16.26 -12.10 4.39
C ILE A 54 -14.76 -12.03 4.09
N VAL A 55 -14.14 -10.96 4.57
CA VAL A 55 -12.71 -10.70 4.40
C VAL A 55 -12.04 -10.83 5.75
N GLN A 56 -11.06 -11.71 5.87
CA GLN A 56 -10.33 -11.95 7.11
C GLN A 56 -8.83 -11.75 6.89
N LEU A 57 -8.15 -11.22 7.90
CA LEU A 57 -6.70 -11.15 7.99
C LEU A 57 -6.22 -12.11 9.07
N GLN A 58 -5.27 -12.94 8.73
CA GLN A 58 -4.55 -13.81 9.64
C GLN A 58 -3.12 -13.32 9.79
N ALA A 59 -2.61 -13.32 11.01
CA ALA A 59 -1.19 -13.10 11.28
C ALA A 59 -0.55 -14.40 11.74
N PHE A 60 0.60 -14.72 11.16
CA PHE A 60 1.39 -15.88 11.51
C PHE A 60 2.72 -15.41 12.10
N LYS A 61 3.14 -16.03 13.18
CA LYS A 61 4.46 -15.79 13.78
C LYS A 61 5.57 -16.30 12.86
N GLU A 62 6.81 -15.94 13.15
CA GLU A 62 7.98 -16.39 12.40
C GLU A 62 8.10 -17.92 12.32
N ASN A 63 7.64 -18.64 13.34
CA ASN A 63 7.62 -20.11 13.35
C ASN A 63 6.45 -20.74 12.56
N GLY A 64 5.62 -19.92 11.92
CA GLY A 64 4.45 -20.35 11.15
C GLY A 64 3.17 -20.58 11.95
N ASP A 65 3.18 -20.38 13.27
CA ASP A 65 1.98 -20.53 14.10
C ASP A 65 1.00 -19.38 13.85
N LEU A 66 -0.28 -19.71 13.69
CA LEU A 66 -1.34 -18.72 13.64
C LEU A 66 -1.41 -17.97 14.98
N PHE A 67 -1.28 -16.66 14.94
CA PHE A 67 -1.35 -15.82 16.14
C PHE A 67 -2.76 -15.27 16.35
N TRP A 68 -3.39 -14.72 15.29
CA TRP A 68 -4.77 -14.25 15.35
C TRP A 68 -5.43 -14.25 13.96
N THR A 69 -6.74 -14.24 13.98
CA THR A 69 -7.61 -13.99 12.83
C THR A 69 -8.54 -12.84 13.16
N LYS A 70 -8.63 -11.82 12.32
CA LYS A 70 -9.52 -10.68 12.46
C LYS A 70 -10.28 -10.43 11.18
N ALA A 71 -11.52 -9.96 11.29
CA ALA A 71 -12.34 -9.62 10.14
C ALA A 71 -12.14 -8.15 9.74
N PHE A 72 -12.17 -7.90 8.43
CA PHE A 72 -12.34 -6.55 7.89
C PHE A 72 -13.82 -6.18 7.88
N ASN A 73 -14.10 -4.90 8.02
CA ASN A 73 -15.43 -4.33 7.82
C ASN A 73 -15.47 -3.57 6.50
N GLU A 74 -16.57 -3.66 5.78
CA GLU A 74 -16.80 -2.83 4.60
C GLU A 74 -16.89 -1.36 5.01
N THR A 75 -16.31 -0.47 4.22
CA THR A 75 -16.27 0.95 4.50
C THR A 75 -16.27 1.79 3.21
N THR A 76 -16.67 3.03 3.34
CA THR A 76 -16.61 4.06 2.30
C THR A 76 -15.75 5.25 2.72
N ASP A 77 -14.95 5.11 3.77
CA ASP A 77 -14.14 6.19 4.36
C ASP A 77 -13.21 6.87 3.34
N ILE A 78 -12.71 6.11 2.36
CA ILE A 78 -11.84 6.63 1.32
C ILE A 78 -12.61 6.62 0.01
N PRO A 79 -12.96 7.79 -0.54
CA PRO A 79 -13.64 7.87 -1.81
C PRO A 79 -12.74 7.35 -2.94
N LYS A 80 -13.36 6.85 -3.98
CA LYS A 80 -12.66 6.50 -5.20
C LYS A 80 -12.56 7.70 -6.12
N ASP A 81 -11.39 7.99 -6.64
CA ASP A 81 -11.20 9.01 -7.65
C ASP A 81 -11.99 8.67 -8.93
N SER A 82 -12.41 9.72 -9.64
CA SER A 82 -13.04 9.56 -10.94
C SER A 82 -12.07 8.96 -11.95
N GLY A 83 -12.57 8.06 -12.79
CA GLY A 83 -11.75 7.37 -13.78
C GLY A 83 -12.59 6.50 -14.71
N LEU A 84 -11.95 5.58 -15.42
CA LEU A 84 -12.59 4.70 -16.39
C LEU A 84 -13.68 3.80 -15.77
N PHE A 85 -13.51 3.38 -14.52
CA PHE A 85 -14.45 2.52 -13.80
C PHE A 85 -15.39 3.35 -12.95
N THR A 86 -16.66 2.92 -12.84
CA THR A 86 -17.65 3.61 -11.99
C THR A 86 -17.16 3.84 -10.56
N THR A 87 -17.52 4.98 -10.01
CA THR A 87 -17.33 5.28 -8.59
C THR A 87 -18.51 4.79 -7.74
N GLN A 88 -19.65 4.47 -8.37
CA GLN A 88 -20.82 3.94 -7.68
C GLN A 88 -20.57 2.51 -7.19
N GLY A 89 -21.07 2.21 -6.01
CA GLY A 89 -20.91 0.86 -5.40
C GLY A 89 -19.47 0.50 -5.09
N HIS A 90 -18.56 1.48 -5.04
CA HIS A 90 -17.18 1.26 -4.62
C HIS A 90 -17.14 0.64 -3.21
N ARG A 91 -16.46 -0.50 -3.10
CA ARG A 91 -16.31 -1.25 -1.86
C ARG A 91 -14.86 -1.29 -1.44
N LEU A 92 -14.63 -0.89 -0.21
CA LEU A 92 -13.34 -0.95 0.45
C LEU A 92 -13.51 -1.69 1.78
N TYR A 93 -12.52 -2.40 2.21
CA TYR A 93 -12.55 -3.14 3.46
C TYR A 93 -11.48 -2.57 4.38
N LYS A 94 -11.87 -2.31 5.64
CA LYS A 94 -11.05 -1.67 6.67
C LYS A 94 -10.94 -2.57 7.89
N ILE A 95 -9.77 -2.64 8.46
CA ILE A 95 -9.51 -3.27 9.75
C ILE A 95 -8.68 -2.33 10.63
N VAL A 96 -9.02 -2.27 11.92
CA VAL A 96 -8.20 -1.60 12.92
C VAL A 96 -7.51 -2.69 13.76
N ILE A 97 -6.21 -2.64 13.83
CA ILE A 97 -5.39 -3.57 14.61
C ILE A 97 -4.77 -2.74 15.74
N PRO A 98 -5.35 -2.77 16.95
CA PRO A 98 -4.84 -1.98 18.06
C PRO A 98 -3.37 -2.29 18.33
N ASP A 99 -2.61 -1.26 18.64
CA ASP A 99 -1.16 -1.33 18.94
C ASP A 99 -0.30 -1.94 17.81
N PHE A 100 -0.82 -1.96 16.58
CA PHE A 100 -0.06 -2.50 15.45
C PHE A 100 1.24 -1.72 15.23
N THR A 101 1.17 -0.41 15.28
CA THR A 101 2.33 0.48 15.08
C THR A 101 3.39 0.34 16.17
N SER A 102 2.99 0.04 17.40
CA SER A 102 3.89 -0.10 18.56
C SER A 102 4.46 -1.51 18.75
N ASN A 103 3.90 -2.51 18.07
CA ASN A 103 4.35 -3.89 18.20
C ASN A 103 5.51 -4.20 17.24
N GLU A 104 6.75 -4.11 17.72
CA GLU A 104 7.94 -4.37 16.91
C GLU A 104 7.96 -5.78 16.28
N LYS A 105 7.38 -6.77 16.95
CA LYS A 105 7.31 -8.16 16.43
C LYS A 105 6.48 -8.30 15.16
N ARG A 106 5.60 -7.33 14.86
CA ARG A 106 4.81 -7.33 13.63
C ARG A 106 5.62 -7.44 12.35
N LEU A 107 6.85 -6.95 12.38
CA LEU A 107 7.76 -6.99 11.23
C LEU A 107 8.33 -8.40 10.95
N ASP A 108 8.26 -9.29 11.94
CA ASP A 108 8.70 -10.68 11.81
C ASP A 108 7.59 -11.64 11.38
N TRP A 109 6.36 -11.13 11.31
CA TRP A 109 5.18 -11.94 10.98
C TRP A 109 4.89 -11.94 9.47
N SER A 110 4.20 -13.00 9.01
CA SER A 110 3.52 -13.01 7.73
C SER A 110 2.03 -12.78 7.92
N TYR A 111 1.41 -12.23 6.89
CA TYR A 111 -0.01 -11.89 6.91
C TYR A 111 -0.70 -12.50 5.71
N LYS A 112 -1.83 -13.16 5.98
CA LYS A 112 -2.63 -13.83 4.96
C LYS A 112 -4.04 -13.29 4.97
N ILE A 113 -4.48 -12.79 3.82
CA ILE A 113 -5.88 -12.42 3.61
C ILE A 113 -6.65 -13.63 3.08
N LEU A 114 -7.85 -13.82 3.61
CA LEU A 114 -8.78 -14.87 3.21
C LEU A 114 -10.09 -14.26 2.73
N LEU A 115 -10.61 -14.76 1.62
CA LEU A 115 -11.91 -14.39 1.08
C LEU A 115 -12.87 -15.58 1.20
N LYS A 116 -14.04 -15.35 1.81
CA LYS A 116 -15.09 -16.35 2.00
C LYS A 116 -16.45 -15.79 1.59
N THR A 117 -17.35 -16.66 1.17
CA THR A 117 -18.75 -16.31 0.87
C THR A 117 -19.66 -16.47 2.10
N ASP A 118 -19.27 -17.31 3.05
CA ASP A 118 -19.94 -17.48 4.33
C ASP A 118 -18.93 -17.92 5.40
N SER A 119 -19.34 -17.84 6.69
CA SER A 119 -18.45 -18.11 7.83
C SER A 119 -18.00 -19.57 7.94
N ASN A 120 -18.80 -20.51 7.43
CA ASN A 120 -18.57 -21.95 7.55
C ASN A 120 -17.86 -22.54 6.35
N SER A 121 -17.82 -21.82 5.24
CA SER A 121 -17.16 -22.26 4.01
C SER A 121 -15.64 -22.06 4.05
N PRO A 122 -14.88 -22.90 3.36
CA PRO A 122 -13.46 -22.63 3.15
C PRO A 122 -13.28 -21.34 2.36
N SER A 123 -12.11 -20.71 2.47
CA SER A 123 -11.77 -19.57 1.65
C SER A 123 -11.66 -20.00 0.17
N PHE A 124 -12.28 -19.23 -0.72
CA PHE A 124 -12.19 -19.45 -2.16
C PHE A 124 -11.00 -18.75 -2.81
N ALA A 125 -10.42 -17.78 -2.10
CA ALA A 125 -9.19 -17.10 -2.50
C ALA A 125 -8.40 -16.62 -1.28
N SER A 126 -7.09 -16.52 -1.43
CA SER A 126 -6.19 -16.00 -0.42
C SER A 126 -4.95 -15.40 -1.05
N ALA A 127 -4.33 -14.47 -0.32
CA ALA A 127 -3.00 -13.95 -0.64
C ALA A 127 -2.21 -13.81 0.65
N GLU A 128 -0.90 -14.00 0.58
CA GLU A 128 0.00 -13.91 1.73
C GLU A 128 1.18 -13.00 1.42
N THR A 129 1.62 -12.24 2.40
CA THR A 129 2.77 -11.36 2.30
C THR A 129 3.52 -11.30 3.62
N PRO A 130 4.86 -11.33 3.62
CA PRO A 130 5.65 -10.94 4.77
C PRO A 130 5.64 -9.42 4.91
N MET A 131 5.96 -8.90 6.09
CA MET A 131 6.21 -7.47 6.28
C MET A 131 7.58 -7.09 5.74
N VAL A 132 7.66 -5.87 5.20
CA VAL A 132 8.94 -5.25 4.89
C VAL A 132 9.56 -4.78 6.21
N LYS A 133 10.78 -5.23 6.49
CA LYS A 133 11.50 -4.80 7.69
C LYS A 133 12.09 -3.40 7.49
N GLU A 134 12.54 -2.80 8.57
CA GLU A 134 13.17 -1.48 8.53
C GLU A 134 14.44 -1.49 7.68
N PHE A 135 14.68 -0.39 6.97
CA PHE A 135 15.95 -0.13 6.30
C PHE A 135 16.73 0.95 7.03
N ARG A 136 18.04 0.98 6.82
CA ARG A 136 18.91 2.00 7.42
C ARG A 136 19.64 2.77 6.34
N ILE A 137 19.60 4.09 6.46
CA ILE A 137 20.46 4.95 5.65
C ILE A 137 21.89 4.83 6.21
N LYS A 138 22.83 4.49 5.34
CA LYS A 138 24.27 4.39 5.66
C LYS A 138 24.96 5.73 5.42
N ARG A 139 24.58 6.41 4.35
CA ARG A 139 25.05 7.77 4.01
C ARG A 139 23.89 8.57 3.45
N PRO A 140 23.74 9.85 3.82
CA PRO A 140 24.53 10.57 4.81
C PRO A 140 24.36 9.97 6.21
N ASN A 141 25.44 10.01 7.02
CA ASN A 141 25.32 9.64 8.41
C ASN A 141 24.72 10.82 9.19
N PHE A 142 23.54 10.63 9.78
CA PHE A 142 22.82 11.69 10.52
C PHE A 142 23.42 12.06 11.87
N GLN A 143 24.61 11.54 12.20
CA GLN A 143 25.34 11.98 13.36
C GLN A 143 26.12 13.26 13.04
N GLY A 144 25.57 14.42 13.41
CA GLY A 144 26.19 15.73 13.21
C GLY A 144 25.69 16.46 11.96
N THR A 145 26.22 17.68 11.75
CA THR A 145 25.89 18.51 10.60
C THR A 145 26.64 18.01 9.38
N GLN A 146 25.96 17.39 8.45
CA GLN A 146 26.56 17.00 7.17
C GLN A 146 26.24 18.06 6.10
N ARG A 147 27.28 18.44 5.36
CA ARG A 147 27.14 19.32 4.22
C ARG A 147 27.10 18.50 2.95
N PHE A 148 26.03 18.63 2.18
CA PHE A 148 25.98 18.14 0.81
C PHE A 148 26.60 19.17 -0.12
N SER A 149 27.54 18.73 -0.95
CA SER A 149 28.06 19.55 -2.03
C SER A 149 27.42 19.09 -3.33
N PHE A 150 26.73 19.98 -3.99
CA PHE A 150 26.14 19.77 -5.31
C PHE A 150 27.05 20.23 -6.43
N THR A 151 28.37 20.18 -6.23
CA THR A 151 29.32 20.55 -7.27
C THR A 151 29.41 19.44 -8.33
N SER A 152 29.57 19.83 -9.58
CA SER A 152 29.51 18.97 -10.77
C SER A 152 30.51 17.82 -10.85
N SER A 153 31.52 17.79 -9.98
CA SER A 153 32.59 16.79 -10.01
C SER A 153 32.38 15.59 -9.09
N LYS A 154 31.50 15.70 -8.08
CA LYS A 154 31.18 14.62 -7.15
C LYS A 154 29.73 14.74 -6.75
N GLY A 155 28.87 13.98 -7.41
CA GLY A 155 27.47 13.91 -7.04
C GLY A 155 27.26 13.53 -5.56
N ALA A 156 26.14 13.96 -4.96
CA ALA A 156 25.74 13.48 -3.65
C ALA A 156 25.36 12.01 -3.75
N GLU A 157 25.96 11.17 -2.91
CA GLU A 157 25.68 9.74 -2.87
C GLU A 157 24.81 9.42 -1.65
N ILE A 158 23.70 8.74 -1.91
CA ILE A 158 22.85 8.19 -0.86
C ILE A 158 23.07 6.67 -0.84
N GLN A 159 23.58 6.18 0.30
CA GLN A 159 23.76 4.75 0.53
C GLN A 159 22.82 4.27 1.63
N PHE A 160 22.24 3.10 1.46
CA PHE A 160 21.39 2.48 2.46
C PHE A 160 21.62 0.95 2.52
N TYR A 161 21.26 0.35 3.63
CA TYR A 161 21.17 -1.10 3.75
C TYR A 161 19.79 -1.54 3.30
N GLN A 162 19.74 -2.57 2.47
CA GLN A 162 18.47 -3.12 2.01
C GLN A 162 17.63 -3.67 3.17
N ALA A 163 16.33 -3.40 3.15
CA ALA A 163 15.41 -4.03 4.07
C ALA A 163 15.05 -5.44 3.61
N ILE A 164 14.94 -6.35 4.57
CA ILE A 164 14.43 -7.70 4.29
C ILE A 164 13.02 -7.59 3.74
N ASN A 165 12.70 -8.35 2.72
CA ASN A 165 11.41 -8.39 2.00
C ASN A 165 11.10 -7.13 1.15
N ALA A 166 11.95 -6.12 1.11
CA ALA A 166 11.79 -5.01 0.18
C ALA A 166 12.30 -5.37 -1.22
N ARG A 167 11.64 -4.86 -2.24
CA ARG A 167 12.01 -5.07 -3.65
C ARG A 167 12.25 -3.78 -4.40
N ILE A 168 11.55 -2.71 -4.01
CA ILE A 168 11.62 -1.42 -4.68
C ILE A 168 11.84 -0.35 -3.62
N TYR A 169 12.78 0.55 -3.90
CA TYR A 169 13.09 1.71 -3.07
C TYR A 169 12.88 2.97 -3.90
N GLN A 170 12.10 3.88 -3.38
CA GLN A 170 11.95 5.20 -3.96
C GLN A 170 12.36 6.25 -2.92
N GLY A 171 13.36 7.02 -3.25
CA GLY A 171 13.85 8.12 -2.42
C GLY A 171 13.38 9.47 -2.96
N TYR A 172 13.36 10.45 -2.08
CA TYR A 172 13.20 11.85 -2.46
C TYR A 172 14.07 12.74 -1.59
N VAL A 173 14.36 13.92 -2.08
CA VAL A 173 15.08 14.96 -1.36
C VAL A 173 14.19 16.20 -1.30
N ASP A 174 13.88 16.64 -0.10
CA ASP A 174 13.16 17.91 0.10
C ASP A 174 14.17 19.01 0.39
N PHE A 175 14.24 19.99 -0.50
CA PHE A 175 15.01 21.21 -0.29
C PHE A 175 14.14 22.23 0.42
N LEU A 176 14.51 22.54 1.65
CA LEU A 176 13.85 23.57 2.45
C LEU A 176 14.65 24.87 2.33
N TYR A 177 14.00 25.91 1.90
CA TYR A 177 14.63 27.23 1.80
C TYR A 177 13.71 28.33 2.34
N MET A 178 14.30 29.47 2.63
CA MET A 178 13.56 30.65 3.07
C MET A 178 13.79 31.76 2.05
N GLU A 179 12.73 32.38 1.62
CA GLU A 179 12.77 33.61 0.84
C GLU A 179 12.57 34.79 1.78
N MET A 180 13.47 35.78 1.64
CA MET A 180 13.37 37.04 2.35
C MET A 180 13.23 38.16 1.32
N PRO A 181 12.21 39.02 1.42
CA PRO A 181 12.13 40.22 0.58
C PRO A 181 13.34 41.10 0.79
N GLU A 182 13.80 41.73 -0.28
CA GLU A 182 14.93 42.65 -0.23
C GLU A 182 14.63 43.79 0.73
N GLY A 183 15.50 43.98 1.74
CA GLY A 183 15.35 45.01 2.78
C GLY A 183 14.53 44.61 4.02
N SER A 184 13.98 43.43 4.10
CA SER A 184 13.27 42.93 5.29
C SER A 184 14.07 41.84 5.99
N GLN A 185 14.38 42.02 7.29
CA GLN A 185 14.98 40.98 8.13
C GLN A 185 13.93 40.15 8.90
N MET A 186 12.65 40.50 8.83
CA MET A 186 11.61 39.89 9.66
C MET A 186 10.56 39.05 8.91
N ASP A 187 10.37 39.26 7.63
CA ASP A 187 9.37 38.54 6.85
C ASP A 187 10.01 37.45 5.99
N SER A 188 10.23 36.28 6.57
CA SER A 188 10.72 35.12 5.82
C SER A 188 9.59 34.13 5.56
N THR A 189 9.42 33.71 4.30
CA THR A 189 8.50 32.64 3.93
C THR A 189 9.27 31.35 3.70
N ARG A 190 8.83 30.25 4.34
CA ARG A 190 9.41 28.93 4.14
C ARG A 190 8.81 28.26 2.91
N HIS A 191 9.67 27.73 2.08
CA HIS A 191 9.32 26.98 0.90
C HIS A 191 9.98 25.60 0.92
N SER A 192 9.40 24.65 0.21
CA SER A 192 9.99 23.34 -0.02
C SER A 192 9.84 22.94 -1.49
N VAL A 193 10.90 22.36 -2.04
CA VAL A 193 10.88 21.73 -3.37
C VAL A 193 11.29 20.29 -3.22
N ARG A 194 10.42 19.39 -3.67
CA ARG A 194 10.69 17.95 -3.65
C ARG A 194 11.30 17.51 -4.98
N TYR A 195 12.44 16.82 -4.88
CA TYR A 195 13.07 16.13 -5.97
C TYR A 195 12.96 14.62 -5.75
N ASN A 196 12.22 13.93 -6.64
CA ASN A 196 12.09 12.47 -6.58
C ASN A 196 13.30 11.83 -7.26
N LEU A 197 13.95 10.93 -6.53
CA LEU A 197 15.03 10.13 -7.07
C LEU A 197 14.47 8.97 -7.92
N PRO A 198 15.22 8.46 -8.91
CA PRO A 198 14.85 7.23 -9.59
C PRO A 198 14.69 6.10 -8.57
N TYR A 199 13.71 5.22 -8.78
CA TYR A 199 13.57 4.04 -7.94
C TYR A 199 14.68 3.04 -8.23
N THR A 200 15.09 2.34 -7.18
CA THR A 200 16.11 1.28 -7.25
C THR A 200 15.45 -0.05 -6.93
N ILE A 201 15.78 -1.09 -7.68
CA ILE A 201 15.35 -2.46 -7.43
C ILE A 201 16.41 -3.11 -6.55
N GLY A 202 15.99 -3.72 -5.44
CA GLY A 202 16.83 -4.43 -4.49
C GLY A 202 16.85 -5.94 -4.70
#